data_3bb3b43aab086ad2220ab9049fca840e
#
_entry.id   3bb3b43aab086ad2220ab9049fca840e
#
_cell.length_a   1.000
_cell.length_b   1.000
_cell.length_c   1.000
_cell.angle_alpha   90.00
_cell.angle_beta   90.00
_cell.angle_gamma   90.00
#
_symmetry.space_group_name_H-M   'P 1'
#
loop_
_entity.id
_entity.type
_entity.pdbx_description
1 polymer ?
#
loop_
_entity_poly.entity_id
_entity_poly.type
_entity_poly.pdbx_seq_one_letter_code
_entity_poly.pdbx_strand_id
1 'polypeptide(L)'
;DLGFTPEELLASSLAACTCITLRMYADRKEWALHDVKVEVTFDKNLEENKTNIIRSIQLFGDLDSEQRSRLLNIADKCPMHKLMSNPISIATDLK
;
A
#
# COMPACT_ATOMS: atom_id res chain seq x y z
N ASP A 1 -19.42 -17.92 -1.76
CA ASP A 1 -18.22 -17.43 -1.12
C ASP A 1 -18.41 -15.99 -0.72
N LEU A 2 -18.30 -15.72 0.56
CA LEU A 2 -18.62 -14.41 1.13
C LEU A 2 -17.40 -13.62 1.54
N GLY A 3 -16.20 -14.10 1.21
CA GLY A 3 -15.00 -13.44 1.67
C GLY A 3 -14.06 -13.08 0.54
N PHE A 4 -13.02 -12.39 0.91
CA PHE A 4 -11.90 -12.12 0.02
C PHE A 4 -11.05 -13.38 -0.12
N THR A 5 -10.39 -13.53 -1.25
CA THR A 5 -9.32 -14.52 -1.34
C THR A 5 -8.16 -14.05 -0.44
N PRO A 6 -7.26 -14.96 -0.05
CA PRO A 6 -6.09 -14.55 0.74
C PRO A 6 -5.28 -13.44 0.09
N GLU A 7 -5.12 -13.47 -1.23
CA GLU A 7 -4.39 -12.43 -1.95
C GLU A 7 -5.13 -11.09 -1.90
N GLU A 8 -6.45 -11.12 -2.02
CA GLU A 8 -7.26 -9.91 -1.93
C GLU A 8 -7.17 -9.29 -0.54
N LEU A 9 -7.13 -10.11 0.51
CA LEU A 9 -6.95 -9.62 1.87
C LEU A 9 -5.61 -8.94 2.03
N LEU A 10 -4.55 -9.53 1.49
CA LEU A 10 -3.22 -8.95 1.55
C LEU A 10 -3.17 -7.63 0.77
N ALA A 11 -3.73 -7.61 -0.43
CA ALA A 11 -3.80 -6.41 -1.25
C ALA A 11 -4.59 -5.30 -0.55
N SER A 12 -5.72 -5.67 0.07
CA SER A 12 -6.55 -4.71 0.78
C SER A 12 -5.83 -4.12 1.99
N SER A 13 -5.02 -4.91 2.69
CA SER A 13 -4.26 -4.41 3.84
C SER A 13 -3.23 -3.38 3.40
N LEU A 14 -2.55 -3.62 2.29
CA LEU A 14 -1.58 -2.64 1.75
C LEU A 14 -2.30 -1.38 1.27
N ALA A 15 -3.40 -1.54 0.56
CA ALA A 15 -4.18 -0.40 0.06
C ALA A 15 -4.71 0.46 1.21
N ALA A 16 -5.33 -0.17 2.20
CA ALA A 16 -5.88 0.54 3.36
C ALA A 16 -4.79 1.26 4.15
N CYS A 17 -3.69 0.58 4.42
CA CYS A 17 -2.58 1.18 5.16
C CYS A 17 -1.98 2.37 4.41
N THR A 18 -1.86 2.25 3.09
CA THR A 18 -1.38 3.35 2.25
C THR A 18 -2.30 4.57 2.36
N CYS A 19 -3.61 4.35 2.23
CA CYS A 19 -4.59 5.43 2.34
C CYS A 19 -4.53 6.13 3.69
N ILE A 20 -4.45 5.36 4.77
CA ILE A 20 -4.39 5.91 6.12
C ILE A 20 -3.11 6.73 6.30
N THR A 21 -1.98 6.20 5.85
CA THR A 21 -0.69 6.88 5.96
C THR A 21 -0.70 8.23 5.23
N LEU A 22 -1.22 8.24 4.00
CA LEU A 22 -1.29 9.47 3.22
C LEU A 22 -2.26 10.47 3.83
N ARG A 23 -3.42 10.00 4.31
CA ARG A 23 -4.41 10.86 4.95
C ARG A 23 -3.82 11.52 6.20
N MET A 24 -3.17 10.75 7.05
CA MET A 24 -2.58 11.28 8.27
C MET A 24 -1.50 12.32 7.97
N TYR A 25 -0.67 12.06 6.98
CA TYR A 25 0.38 13.00 6.61
C TYR A 25 -0.20 14.29 6.03
N ALA A 26 -1.15 14.19 5.10
CA ALA A 26 -1.76 15.36 4.49
C ALA A 26 -2.50 16.21 5.52
N ASP A 27 -3.20 15.57 6.46
CA ASP A 27 -3.93 16.28 7.51
C ASP A 27 -2.96 17.02 8.43
N ARG A 28 -1.85 16.39 8.77
CA ARG A 28 -0.83 17.01 9.62
C ARG A 28 -0.23 18.25 8.95
N LYS A 29 -0.03 18.18 7.64
CA LYS A 29 0.52 19.29 6.86
C LYS A 29 -0.55 20.28 6.44
N GLU A 30 -1.81 19.99 6.69
CA GLU A 30 -2.95 20.81 6.26
C GLU A 30 -2.98 20.99 4.74
N TRP A 31 -2.62 19.93 4.02
CA TRP A 31 -2.68 19.90 2.56
C TRP A 31 -4.09 19.52 2.09
N ALA A 32 -4.48 20.07 0.94
CA ALA A 32 -5.82 19.86 0.39
C ALA A 32 -5.94 18.55 -0.35
N LEU A 33 -5.76 17.44 0.35
CA LEU A 33 -5.98 16.10 -0.18
C LEU A 33 -7.42 15.71 0.09
N HIS A 34 -8.24 15.61 -0.96
CA HIS A 34 -9.66 15.34 -0.83
C HIS A 34 -9.96 13.85 -0.83
N ASP A 35 -9.24 13.08 -1.66
CA ASP A 35 -9.48 11.65 -1.76
C ASP A 35 -8.21 10.95 -2.25
N VAL A 36 -8.12 9.67 -1.95
CA VAL A 36 -7.01 8.80 -2.37
C VAL A 36 -7.60 7.50 -2.89
N LYS A 37 -7.17 7.11 -4.08
CA LYS A 37 -7.53 5.81 -4.64
C LYS A 37 -6.26 4.98 -4.78
N VAL A 38 -6.25 3.80 -4.19
CA VAL A 38 -5.12 2.88 -4.25
C VAL A 38 -5.57 1.55 -4.82
N GLU A 39 -4.88 1.10 -5.85
CA GLU A 39 -5.12 -0.21 -6.43
C GLU A 39 -3.85 -1.04 -6.26
N VAL A 40 -4.01 -2.29 -5.83
CA VAL A 40 -2.90 -3.21 -5.64
C VAL A 40 -3.15 -4.45 -6.46
N THR A 41 -2.17 -4.80 -7.29
CA THR A 41 -2.23 -6.01 -8.10
C THR A 41 -0.97 -6.84 -7.89
N PHE A 42 -1.10 -8.14 -8.14
CA PHE A 42 0.02 -9.07 -8.04
C PHE A 42 0.43 -9.54 -9.42
N ASP A 43 1.73 -9.62 -9.63
CA ASP A 43 2.31 -10.22 -10.82
C ASP A 43 3.23 -11.34 -10.36
N LYS A 44 2.79 -12.58 -10.54
CA LYS A 44 3.51 -13.75 -10.06
C LYS A 44 4.36 -14.33 -11.18
N ASN A 45 5.63 -14.53 -10.88
CA ASN A 45 6.52 -15.25 -11.77
C ASN A 45 6.81 -16.62 -11.16
N LEU A 46 6.17 -17.65 -11.69
CA LEU A 46 6.26 -19.00 -11.14
C LEU A 46 7.63 -19.62 -11.39
N GLU A 47 8.28 -19.25 -12.48
CA GLU A 47 9.61 -19.77 -12.80
C GLU A 47 10.66 -19.28 -11.82
N GLU A 48 10.59 -18.01 -11.45
CA GLU A 48 11.52 -17.41 -10.50
C GLU A 48 11.06 -17.52 -9.05
N ASN A 49 9.87 -18.07 -8.85
CA ASN A 49 9.26 -18.13 -7.53
C ASN A 49 9.23 -16.76 -6.88
N LYS A 50 8.83 -15.75 -7.66
CA LYS A 50 8.86 -14.36 -7.26
C LYS A 50 7.48 -13.74 -7.47
N THR A 51 7.07 -12.91 -6.54
CA THR A 51 5.83 -12.15 -6.64
C THR A 51 6.17 -10.67 -6.66
N ASN A 52 5.70 -9.98 -7.69
CA ASN A 52 5.78 -8.53 -7.75
C ASN A 52 4.45 -7.96 -7.33
N ILE A 53 4.48 -6.97 -6.46
CA ILE A 53 3.28 -6.28 -6.02
C ILE A 53 3.32 -4.88 -6.62
N ILE A 54 2.27 -4.54 -7.36
CA ILE A 54 2.17 -3.27 -8.04
C ILE A 54 1.11 -2.44 -7.33
N ARG A 55 1.51 -1.27 -6.84
CA ARG A 55 0.62 -0.36 -6.14
C ARG A 55 0.49 0.91 -6.97
N SER A 56 -0.73 1.23 -7.35
CA SER A 56 -1.05 2.43 -8.12
C SER A 56 -1.83 3.38 -7.24
N ILE A 57 -1.37 4.62 -7.13
CA ILE A 57 -1.94 5.63 -6.25
C ILE A 57 -2.45 6.80 -7.07
N GLN A 58 -3.70 7.18 -6.82
CA GLN A 58 -4.29 8.35 -7.46
C GLN A 58 -4.72 9.33 -6.37
N LEU A 59 -4.24 10.57 -6.48
CA LEU A 59 -4.48 11.61 -5.48
C LEU A 59 -5.44 12.64 -6.06
N PHE A 60 -6.47 12.98 -5.31
CA PHE A 60 -7.45 13.97 -5.69
C PHE A 60 -7.40 15.13 -4.71
N GLY A 61 -7.32 16.34 -5.24
CA GLY A 61 -7.27 17.53 -4.41
C GLY A 61 -6.45 18.62 -5.07
N ASP A 62 -6.44 19.77 -4.42
CA ASP A 62 -5.69 20.93 -4.90
C ASP A 62 -4.25 20.84 -4.37
N LEU A 63 -3.45 20.02 -5.04
CA LEU A 63 -2.09 19.72 -4.68
C LEU A 63 -1.15 20.07 -5.83
N ASP A 64 -0.04 20.72 -5.52
CA ASP A 64 0.98 20.98 -6.53
C ASP A 64 1.84 19.73 -6.77
N SER A 65 2.72 19.81 -7.75
CA SER A 65 3.55 18.66 -8.13
C SER A 65 4.51 18.24 -7.02
N GLU A 66 5.00 19.19 -6.25
CA GLU A 66 5.91 18.92 -5.13
C GLU A 66 5.19 18.18 -4.01
N GLN A 67 3.96 18.60 -3.68
CA GLN A 67 3.14 17.93 -2.68
C GLN A 67 2.79 16.50 -3.13
N ARG A 68 2.46 16.31 -4.39
CA ARG A 68 2.14 14.99 -4.94
C ARG A 68 3.35 14.07 -4.89
N SER A 69 4.50 14.59 -5.25
CA SER A 69 5.76 13.84 -5.19
C SER A 69 6.10 13.44 -3.76
N ARG A 70 5.89 14.36 -2.81
CA ARG A 70 6.14 14.08 -1.40
C ARG A 70 5.21 13.00 -0.88
N LEU A 71 3.92 13.06 -1.22
CA LEU A 71 2.96 12.04 -0.81
C LEU A 71 3.33 10.67 -1.37
N LEU A 72 3.81 10.62 -2.59
CA LEU A 72 4.26 9.35 -3.17
C LEU A 72 5.41 8.76 -2.36
N ASN A 73 6.36 9.60 -1.93
CA ASN A 73 7.45 9.14 -1.07
C ASN A 73 6.94 8.67 0.30
N ILE A 74 5.96 9.39 0.85
CA ILE A 74 5.36 9.03 2.14
C ILE A 74 4.63 7.68 2.07
N ALA A 75 4.09 7.32 0.91
CA ALA A 75 3.45 6.03 0.73
C ALA A 75 4.39 4.87 1.05
N ASP A 76 5.69 5.03 0.80
CA ASP A 76 6.69 4.00 1.09
C ASP A 76 6.98 3.87 2.59
N LYS A 77 6.48 4.77 3.40
CA LYS A 77 6.61 4.71 4.85
C LYS A 77 5.45 4.00 5.52
N CYS A 78 4.49 3.54 4.75
CA CYS A 78 3.39 2.72 5.22
C CYS A 78 3.95 1.46 5.90
N PRO A 79 3.51 1.12 7.14
CA PRO A 79 4.03 -0.07 7.83
C PRO A 79 3.87 -1.36 7.04
N MET A 80 2.77 -1.52 6.31
CA MET A 80 2.56 -2.72 5.49
C MET A 80 3.52 -2.76 4.31
N HIS A 81 3.82 -1.61 3.70
CA HIS A 81 4.82 -1.56 2.65
C HIS A 81 6.17 -2.03 3.15
N LYS A 82 6.58 -1.55 4.33
CA LYS A 82 7.86 -1.94 4.92
C LYS A 82 7.89 -3.43 5.25
N LEU A 83 6.81 -3.94 5.84
CA LEU A 83 6.71 -5.36 6.19
C LEU A 83 6.81 -6.25 4.96
N MET A 84 6.09 -5.90 3.90
CA MET A 84 6.03 -6.70 2.69
C MET A 84 7.27 -6.57 1.81
N SER A 85 8.09 -5.57 2.06
CA SER A 85 9.30 -5.29 1.26
C SER A 85 10.57 -5.86 1.88
N ASN A 86 10.49 -6.39 3.09
CA ASN A 86 11.66 -6.98 3.72
C ASN A 86 11.51 -8.51 3.78
N PRO A 87 12.59 -9.24 4.09
CA PRO A 87 12.49 -10.70 4.21
C PRO A 87 11.50 -11.10 5.31
N ILE A 88 10.68 -12.08 4.99
CA ILE A 88 9.66 -12.58 5.91
C ILE A 88 10.00 -14.02 6.26
N SER A 89 10.04 -14.32 7.56
CA SER A 89 10.25 -15.67 8.07
C SER A 89 9.02 -16.10 8.84
N ILE A 90 8.52 -17.29 8.51
CA ILE A 90 7.32 -17.83 9.15
C ILE A 90 7.72 -19.10 9.91
N ALA A 91 7.51 -19.07 11.23
CA ALA A 91 7.75 -20.24 12.07
C ALA A 91 6.41 -20.83 12.46
N THR A 92 6.32 -22.15 12.36
CA THR A 92 5.06 -22.86 12.64
C THR A 92 5.32 -23.95 13.65
N ASP A 93 4.48 -24.05 14.69
CA ASP A 93 4.54 -25.17 15.61
C ASP A 93 3.14 -25.74 15.81
N LEU A 94 3.08 -26.97 16.28
CA LEU A 94 1.85 -27.67 16.57
C LEU A 94 1.69 -27.76 18.08
N LYS A 95 0.55 -27.29 18.55
CA LYS A 95 0.26 -27.33 19.99
C LYS A 95 -0.70 -28.43 20.34
#